data_fb589ecc4724417b7d60bab722361ca6
#
_entry.id   fb589ecc4724417b7d60bab722361ca6
#
_cell.length_a   1.000
_cell.length_b   1.000
_cell.length_c   1.000
_cell.angle_alpha   90.00
_cell.angle_beta   90.00
_cell.angle_gamma   90.00
#
_symmetry.space_group_name_H-M   'P 1'
#
loop_
_entity.id
_entity.type
_entity.pdbx_description
1 polymer ?
#
loop_
_entity_poly.entity_id
_entity_poly.type
_entity_poly.pdbx_seq_one_letter_code
_entity_poly.pdbx_strand_id
1 'polypeptide(L)'
;NFQIQEARNVEDVGFSEHLSTSGNNLAQVTRYIWENHRNVFNTILEKFRKRVPGVENVIAEETQDGRIVLKFKDNSFQDPFVARFVSDGTIKMFAYLVLLNDPVKHPLLCVEEPENYLHPELLPELAEEFREYADKGGQVFISTHSPDFVNALQPDELFWLQKSNGATTIRKASEDATIKA
;
A
#
# COMPACT_ATOMS: atom_id res chain seq x y z
N ASN A 1 -5.07 4.00 -8.46
CA ASN A 1 -5.65 2.94 -7.62
C ASN A 1 -5.04 1.60 -8.01
N PHE A 2 -4.49 0.83 -7.05
CA PHE A 2 -3.90 -0.47 -7.32
C PHE A 2 -4.94 -1.45 -7.88
N GLN A 3 -4.61 -2.06 -8.99
CA GLN A 3 -5.40 -3.15 -9.56
C GLN A 3 -4.81 -4.48 -9.06
N ILE A 4 -5.36 -5.00 -7.96
CA ILE A 4 -4.83 -6.19 -7.28
C ILE A 4 -4.63 -7.38 -8.23
N GLN A 5 -5.51 -7.54 -9.22
CA GLN A 5 -5.37 -8.61 -10.21
C GLN A 5 -4.12 -8.44 -11.07
N GLU A 6 -3.74 -7.20 -11.40
CA GLU A 6 -2.50 -6.92 -12.14
C GLU A 6 -1.25 -7.16 -11.28
N ALA A 7 -1.30 -6.81 -9.99
CA ALA A 7 -0.21 -7.08 -9.04
C ALA A 7 0.09 -8.59 -8.85
N ARG A 8 -0.83 -9.46 -9.24
CA ARG A 8 -0.68 -10.92 -9.21
C ARG A 8 -0.04 -11.50 -10.47
N ASN A 9 0.05 -10.70 -11.53
CA ASN A 9 0.55 -11.17 -12.81
C ASN A 9 2.03 -11.53 -12.72
N VAL A 10 2.39 -12.47 -13.57
CA VAL A 10 3.78 -12.83 -13.83
C VAL A 10 4.25 -11.93 -14.97
N GLU A 11 5.21 -11.06 -14.67
CA GLU A 11 5.73 -10.10 -15.63
C GLU A 11 7.02 -10.64 -16.28
N ASP A 12 7.29 -10.21 -17.51
CA ASP A 12 8.57 -10.48 -18.15
C ASP A 12 9.70 -9.84 -17.32
N VAL A 13 10.89 -10.46 -17.36
CA VAL A 13 12.06 -9.88 -16.69
C VAL A 13 12.31 -8.49 -17.26
N GLY A 14 12.11 -7.48 -16.43
CA GLY A 14 12.31 -6.08 -16.73
C GLY A 14 12.88 -5.37 -15.52
N PHE A 15 13.42 -4.18 -15.77
CA PHE A 15 13.91 -3.31 -14.71
C PHE A 15 12.83 -2.29 -14.35
N SER A 16 12.49 -2.21 -13.08
CA SER A 16 11.50 -1.26 -12.58
C SER A 16 11.90 -0.80 -11.18
N GLU A 17 12.28 0.47 -11.06
CA GLU A 17 12.67 1.07 -9.77
C GLU A 17 11.46 1.46 -8.93
N HIS A 18 10.39 1.92 -9.59
CA HIS A 18 9.21 2.46 -8.94
C HIS A 18 7.96 1.67 -9.26
N LEU A 19 7.05 1.62 -8.29
CA LEU A 19 5.77 0.96 -8.46
C LEU A 19 4.88 1.74 -9.44
N SER A 20 4.33 1.03 -10.41
CA SER A 20 3.36 1.60 -11.36
C SER A 20 2.03 1.96 -10.67
N THR A 21 1.25 2.82 -11.28
CA THR A 21 -0.07 3.22 -10.74
C THR A 21 -1.06 2.07 -10.60
N SER A 22 -0.94 1.03 -11.43
CA SER A 22 -1.76 -0.20 -11.33
C SER A 22 -1.15 -1.24 -10.40
N GLY A 23 0.15 -1.16 -10.10
CA GLY A 23 0.86 -2.14 -9.29
C GLY A 23 1.26 -3.42 -10.05
N ASN A 24 1.10 -3.47 -11.38
CA ASN A 24 1.40 -4.66 -12.18
C ASN A 24 2.88 -5.08 -12.06
N ASN A 25 3.79 -4.15 -11.86
CA ASN A 25 5.22 -4.41 -11.72
C ASN A 25 5.69 -4.67 -10.26
N LEU A 26 4.78 -5.03 -9.36
CA LEU A 26 5.10 -5.24 -7.94
C LEU A 26 6.24 -6.25 -7.74
N ALA A 27 6.26 -7.34 -8.50
CA ALA A 27 7.30 -8.36 -8.41
C ALA A 27 8.69 -7.81 -8.84
N GLN A 28 8.75 -7.01 -9.91
CA GLN A 28 9.98 -6.40 -10.41
C GLN A 28 10.54 -5.39 -9.42
N VAL A 29 9.69 -4.49 -8.88
CA VAL A 29 10.10 -3.49 -7.87
C VAL A 29 10.54 -4.18 -6.58
N THR A 30 9.85 -5.24 -6.16
CA THR A 30 10.25 -6.02 -4.98
C THR A 30 11.66 -6.61 -5.17
N ARG A 31 11.94 -7.17 -6.36
CA ARG A 31 13.27 -7.70 -6.70
C ARG A 31 14.32 -6.59 -6.69
N TYR A 32 14.04 -5.45 -7.34
CA TYR A 32 14.95 -4.30 -7.37
C TYR A 32 15.33 -3.81 -5.96
N ILE A 33 14.31 -3.62 -5.09
CA ILE A 33 14.56 -3.19 -3.70
C ILE A 33 15.35 -4.26 -2.93
N TRP A 34 15.06 -5.54 -3.14
CA TRP A 34 15.80 -6.64 -2.50
C TRP A 34 17.26 -6.70 -2.92
N GLU A 35 17.56 -6.47 -4.21
CA GLU A 35 18.91 -6.53 -4.76
C GLU A 35 19.74 -5.28 -4.42
N ASN A 36 19.14 -4.09 -4.50
CA ASN A 36 19.85 -2.82 -4.44
C ASN A 36 19.67 -2.04 -3.14
N HIS A 37 18.58 -2.29 -2.39
CA HIS A 37 18.18 -1.54 -1.19
C HIS A 37 17.80 -2.47 -0.04
N ARG A 38 18.68 -3.37 0.33
CA ARG A 38 18.41 -4.45 1.30
C ARG A 38 17.84 -3.98 2.63
N ASN A 39 18.32 -2.86 3.15
CA ASN A 39 17.82 -2.29 4.40
C ASN A 39 16.36 -1.84 4.28
N VAL A 40 15.99 -1.25 3.13
CA VAL A 40 14.60 -0.85 2.84
C VAL A 40 13.71 -2.10 2.76
N PHE A 41 14.16 -3.12 2.03
CA PHE A 41 13.43 -4.39 1.96
C PHE A 41 13.18 -5.01 3.33
N ASN A 42 14.19 -5.03 4.20
CA ASN A 42 14.05 -5.55 5.56
C ASN A 42 13.02 -4.74 6.36
N THR A 43 13.04 -3.40 6.24
CA THR A 43 12.03 -2.53 6.88
C THR A 43 10.62 -2.84 6.38
N ILE A 44 10.43 -2.98 5.06
CA ILE A 44 9.15 -3.37 4.46
C ILE A 44 8.69 -4.72 5.03
N LEU A 45 9.57 -5.69 5.07
CA LEU A 45 9.26 -7.03 5.54
C LEU A 45 8.91 -7.06 7.05
N GLU A 46 9.62 -6.31 7.89
CA GLU A 46 9.30 -6.17 9.31
C GLU A 46 7.93 -5.53 9.54
N LYS A 47 7.64 -4.44 8.82
CA LYS A 47 6.33 -3.79 8.85
C LYS A 47 5.22 -4.74 8.38
N PHE A 48 5.47 -5.50 7.33
CA PHE A 48 4.52 -6.44 6.75
C PHE A 48 4.20 -7.61 7.70
N ARG A 49 5.21 -8.19 8.33
CA ARG A 49 5.05 -9.27 9.33
C ARG A 49 4.21 -8.86 10.55
N LYS A 50 4.32 -7.61 10.97
CA LYS A 50 3.52 -7.08 12.08
C LYS A 50 2.04 -6.97 11.73
N ARG A 51 1.71 -6.70 10.45
CA ARG A 51 0.35 -6.43 9.99
C ARG A 51 -0.37 -7.64 9.43
N VAL A 52 0.38 -8.59 8.89
CA VAL A 52 -0.16 -9.81 8.29
C VAL A 52 0.41 -11.01 9.03
N PRO A 53 -0.31 -11.50 10.06
CA PRO A 53 0.14 -12.66 10.84
C PRO A 53 0.40 -13.89 9.98
N GLY A 54 1.45 -14.62 10.30
CA GLY A 54 1.83 -15.85 9.60
C GLY A 54 2.84 -15.62 8.45
N VAL A 55 2.92 -14.44 7.89
CA VAL A 55 3.92 -14.15 6.84
C VAL A 55 5.32 -14.16 7.41
N GLU A 56 6.18 -15.00 6.84
CA GLU A 56 7.60 -15.10 7.17
C GLU A 56 8.48 -14.28 6.22
N ASN A 57 8.22 -14.38 4.92
CA ASN A 57 9.05 -13.74 3.89
C ASN A 57 8.27 -13.45 2.61
N VAL A 58 8.80 -12.54 1.81
CA VAL A 58 8.34 -12.28 0.44
C VAL A 58 9.55 -12.43 -0.50
N ILE A 59 9.35 -13.13 -1.60
CA ILE A 59 10.40 -13.51 -2.53
C ILE A 59 9.96 -13.14 -3.94
N ALA A 60 10.77 -12.38 -4.65
CA ALA A 60 10.63 -12.16 -6.08
C ALA A 60 11.64 -13.05 -6.80
N GLU A 61 11.15 -14.08 -7.48
CA GLU A 61 11.97 -15.14 -8.10
C GLU A 61 11.82 -15.13 -9.60
N GLU A 62 12.94 -15.28 -10.31
CA GLU A 62 12.94 -15.46 -11.75
C GLU A 62 12.65 -16.93 -12.09
N THR A 63 11.70 -17.13 -12.98
CA THR A 63 11.31 -18.45 -13.48
C THR A 63 12.16 -18.85 -14.68
N GLN A 64 12.15 -20.13 -15.03
CA GLN A 64 12.96 -20.66 -16.15
C GLN A 64 12.60 -20.07 -17.52
N ASP A 65 11.39 -19.55 -17.67
CA ASP A 65 10.88 -18.89 -18.88
C ASP A 65 11.17 -17.38 -18.91
N GLY A 66 12.03 -16.87 -17.98
CA GLY A 66 12.45 -15.47 -17.96
C GLY A 66 11.38 -14.51 -17.44
N ARG A 67 10.55 -14.94 -16.49
CA ARG A 67 9.54 -14.11 -15.83
C ARG A 67 9.85 -13.92 -14.35
N ILE A 68 9.30 -12.89 -13.74
CA ILE A 68 9.41 -12.68 -12.30
C ILE A 68 8.09 -13.02 -11.63
N VAL A 69 8.14 -13.86 -10.59
CA VAL A 69 7.00 -14.30 -9.79
C VAL A 69 7.17 -13.84 -8.36
N LEU A 70 6.14 -13.23 -7.81
CA LEU A 70 6.08 -12.90 -6.40
C LEU A 70 5.54 -14.07 -5.59
N LYS A 71 6.29 -14.49 -4.56
CA LYS A 71 5.93 -15.57 -3.65
C LYS A 71 5.91 -15.07 -2.22
N PHE A 72 4.98 -15.59 -1.42
CA PHE A 72 4.83 -15.29 0.00
C PHE A 72 5.05 -16.57 0.80
N LYS A 73 6.02 -16.53 1.70
CA LYS A 73 6.30 -17.62 2.63
C LYS A 73 5.50 -17.41 3.90
N ASP A 74 4.73 -18.39 4.29
CA ASP A 74 4.01 -18.46 5.55
C ASP A 74 4.65 -19.46 6.50
N ASN A 75 4.67 -19.16 7.80
CA ASN A 75 5.28 -20.00 8.83
C ASN A 75 4.65 -21.39 8.95
N SER A 76 3.38 -21.51 8.57
CA SER A 76 2.61 -22.76 8.71
C SER A 76 2.85 -23.73 7.55
N PHE A 77 3.52 -23.31 6.49
CA PHE A 77 3.69 -24.13 5.28
C PHE A 77 5.15 -24.27 4.90
N GLN A 78 5.49 -25.43 4.32
CA GLN A 78 6.86 -25.73 3.92
C GLN A 78 7.28 -24.92 2.69
N ASP A 79 6.39 -24.80 1.69
CA ASP A 79 6.65 -24.09 0.44
C ASP A 79 5.98 -22.71 0.40
N PRO A 80 6.59 -21.70 -0.27
CA PRO A 80 5.96 -20.39 -0.44
C PRO A 80 4.82 -20.43 -1.48
N PHE A 81 3.79 -19.63 -1.22
CA PHE A 81 2.67 -19.46 -2.14
C PHE A 81 2.96 -18.40 -3.19
N VAL A 82 2.64 -18.70 -4.45
CA VAL A 82 2.63 -17.68 -5.51
C VAL A 82 1.52 -16.66 -5.23
N ALA A 83 1.74 -15.40 -5.56
CA ALA A 83 0.84 -14.27 -5.28
C ALA A 83 -0.63 -14.52 -5.67
N ARG A 84 -0.89 -15.32 -6.75
CA ARG A 84 -2.26 -15.66 -7.19
C ARG A 84 -3.08 -16.44 -6.15
N PHE A 85 -2.44 -17.08 -5.17
CA PHE A 85 -3.09 -17.87 -4.10
C PHE A 85 -3.13 -17.12 -2.76
N VAL A 86 -2.65 -15.89 -2.72
CA VAL A 86 -2.62 -15.05 -1.52
C VAL A 86 -3.82 -14.11 -1.53
N SER A 87 -4.34 -13.72 -0.36
CA SER A 87 -5.49 -12.83 -0.27
C SER A 87 -5.23 -11.46 -0.90
N ASP A 88 -6.28 -10.82 -1.41
CA ASP A 88 -6.20 -9.47 -2.01
C ASP A 88 -5.67 -8.45 -1.01
N GLY A 89 -6.15 -8.51 0.25
CA GLY A 89 -5.70 -7.61 1.31
C GLY A 89 -4.22 -7.76 1.64
N THR A 90 -3.71 -9.00 1.66
CA THR A 90 -2.28 -9.27 1.89
C THR A 90 -1.43 -8.64 0.80
N ILE A 91 -1.79 -8.84 -0.48
CA ILE A 91 -1.04 -8.27 -1.61
C ILE A 91 -1.13 -6.74 -1.58
N LYS A 92 -2.32 -6.18 -1.31
CA LYS A 92 -2.52 -4.73 -1.27
C LYS A 92 -1.72 -4.07 -0.15
N MET A 93 -1.73 -4.65 1.05
CA MET A 93 -0.91 -4.15 2.15
C MET A 93 0.58 -4.18 1.80
N PHE A 94 1.07 -5.28 1.20
CA PHE A 94 2.44 -5.37 0.75
C PHE A 94 2.78 -4.31 -0.30
N ALA A 95 1.90 -4.10 -1.30
CA ALA A 95 2.08 -3.08 -2.33
C ALA A 95 2.14 -1.65 -1.74
N TYR A 96 1.31 -1.32 -0.74
CA TYR A 96 1.41 -0.04 -0.05
C TYR A 96 2.71 0.10 0.72
N LEU A 97 3.17 -0.95 1.42
CA LEU A 97 4.44 -0.89 2.12
C LEU A 97 5.62 -0.71 1.16
N VAL A 98 5.58 -1.33 -0.03
CA VAL A 98 6.57 -1.10 -1.10
C VAL A 98 6.53 0.34 -1.58
N LEU A 99 5.33 0.88 -1.89
CA LEU A 99 5.15 2.27 -2.34
C LEU A 99 5.65 3.30 -1.31
N LEU A 100 5.24 3.14 -0.05
CA LEU A 100 5.49 4.11 1.02
C LEU A 100 6.93 4.05 1.57
N ASN A 101 7.66 2.98 1.26
CA ASN A 101 9.07 2.83 1.60
C ASN A 101 9.97 2.83 0.36
N ASP A 102 9.50 3.38 -0.77
CA ASP A 102 10.31 3.53 -1.98
C ASP A 102 11.62 4.28 -1.64
N PRO A 103 12.79 3.76 -2.06
CA PRO A 103 14.09 4.43 -1.83
C PRO A 103 14.13 5.86 -2.37
N VAL A 104 13.43 6.12 -3.46
CA VAL A 104 13.26 7.45 -4.05
C VAL A 104 11.84 7.92 -3.83
N LYS A 105 11.66 8.83 -2.90
CA LYS A 105 10.32 9.32 -2.52
C LYS A 105 9.67 10.12 -3.63
N HIS A 106 8.40 9.82 -3.84
CA HIS A 106 7.53 10.68 -4.64
C HIS A 106 7.14 11.92 -3.83
N PRO A 107 7.27 13.14 -4.37
CA PRO A 107 6.92 14.37 -3.63
C PRO A 107 5.42 14.44 -3.30
N LEU A 108 4.59 13.77 -4.10
CA LEU A 108 3.14 13.75 -3.97
C LEU A 108 2.60 12.36 -4.28
N LEU A 109 1.77 11.84 -3.38
CA LEU A 109 0.94 10.65 -3.61
C LEU A 109 -0.54 11.02 -3.59
N CYS A 110 -1.27 10.58 -4.61
CA CYS A 110 -2.73 10.65 -4.65
C CYS A 110 -3.27 9.22 -4.63
N VAL A 111 -4.01 8.87 -3.60
CA VAL A 111 -4.53 7.51 -3.40
C VAL A 111 -6.04 7.57 -3.26
N GLU A 112 -6.74 6.76 -4.05
CA GLU A 112 -8.19 6.65 -4.06
C GLU A 112 -8.60 5.35 -3.38
N GLU A 113 -9.49 5.47 -2.40
CA GLU A 113 -10.06 4.35 -1.64
C GLU A 113 -9.03 3.30 -1.21
N PRO A 114 -8.03 3.70 -0.39
CA PRO A 114 -6.98 2.77 0.03
C PRO A 114 -7.51 1.58 0.84
N GLU A 115 -8.66 1.73 1.47
CA GLU A 115 -9.34 0.72 2.27
C GLU A 115 -9.88 -0.48 1.48
N ASN A 116 -10.15 -0.32 0.18
CA ASN A 116 -10.71 -1.40 -0.64
C ASN A 116 -9.85 -2.66 -0.55
N TYR A 117 -10.49 -3.81 -0.32
CA TYR A 117 -9.88 -5.14 -0.13
C TYR A 117 -9.07 -5.32 1.15
N LEU A 118 -8.91 -4.30 2.00
CA LEU A 118 -8.25 -4.44 3.29
C LEU A 118 -9.25 -4.78 4.39
N HIS A 119 -8.77 -5.56 5.38
CA HIS A 119 -9.56 -5.79 6.59
C HIS A 119 -9.63 -4.51 7.42
N PRO A 120 -10.79 -4.14 8.00
CA PRO A 120 -10.93 -2.91 8.79
C PRO A 120 -9.87 -2.71 9.88
N GLU A 121 -9.42 -3.78 10.52
CA GLU A 121 -8.36 -3.73 11.54
C GLU A 121 -7.00 -3.25 11.01
N LEU A 122 -6.76 -3.31 9.69
CA LEU A 122 -5.53 -2.82 9.07
C LEU A 122 -5.58 -1.33 8.70
N LEU A 123 -6.77 -0.70 8.76
CA LEU A 123 -6.93 0.67 8.29
C LEU A 123 -6.24 1.70 9.19
N PRO A 124 -6.28 1.59 10.54
CA PRO A 124 -5.49 2.46 11.41
C PRO A 124 -3.98 2.37 11.13
N GLU A 125 -3.49 1.17 10.87
CA GLU A 125 -2.08 0.93 10.57
C GLU A 125 -1.67 1.50 9.21
N LEU A 126 -2.57 1.41 8.22
CA LEU A 126 -2.34 2.02 6.91
C LEU A 126 -2.36 3.55 7.00
N ALA A 127 -3.27 4.14 7.78
CA ALA A 127 -3.30 5.57 8.02
C ALA A 127 -1.99 6.06 8.65
N GLU A 128 -1.43 5.30 9.60
CA GLU A 128 -0.14 5.60 10.22
C GLU A 128 1.02 5.55 9.21
N GLU A 129 1.03 4.58 8.29
CA GLU A 129 2.04 4.51 7.24
C GLU A 129 1.99 5.73 6.30
N PHE A 130 0.79 6.20 5.95
CA PHE A 130 0.65 7.43 5.16
C PHE A 130 1.14 8.66 5.93
N ARG A 131 0.87 8.73 7.24
CA ARG A 131 1.34 9.81 8.11
C ARG A 131 2.86 9.81 8.22
N GLU A 132 3.48 8.65 8.49
CA GLU A 132 4.94 8.52 8.47
C GLU A 132 5.58 8.95 7.15
N TYR A 133 4.92 8.66 6.03
CA TYR A 133 5.38 9.10 4.71
C TYR A 133 5.35 10.62 4.58
N ALA A 134 4.26 11.26 5.01
CA ALA A 134 4.12 12.72 4.99
C ALA A 134 5.14 13.40 5.92
N ASP A 135 5.35 12.89 7.13
CA ASP A 135 6.31 13.41 8.10
C ASP A 135 7.77 13.36 7.59
N LYS A 136 8.05 12.43 6.71
CA LYS A 136 9.36 12.32 6.05
C LYS A 136 9.52 13.23 4.81
N GLY A 137 8.60 14.17 4.61
CA GLY A 137 8.66 15.21 3.57
C GLY A 137 7.91 14.86 2.28
N GLY A 138 7.11 13.80 2.25
CA GLY A 138 6.13 13.55 1.20
C GLY A 138 4.84 14.33 1.43
N GLN A 139 3.97 14.38 0.42
CA GLN A 139 2.59 14.86 0.57
C GLN A 139 1.65 13.76 0.09
N VAL A 140 0.57 13.52 0.86
CA VAL A 140 -0.41 12.47 0.54
C VAL A 140 -1.81 13.07 0.50
N PHE A 141 -2.52 12.81 -0.59
CA PHE A 141 -3.96 13.07 -0.70
C PHE A 141 -4.68 11.74 -0.83
N ILE A 142 -5.68 11.54 0.03
CA ILE A 142 -6.49 10.31 0.05
C ILE A 142 -7.95 10.70 -0.13
N SER A 143 -8.64 10.02 -1.04
CA SER A 143 -10.09 10.03 -1.08
C SER A 143 -10.63 8.72 -0.48
N THR A 144 -11.63 8.82 0.38
CA THR A 144 -12.25 7.66 1.03
C THR A 144 -13.73 7.86 1.26
N HIS A 145 -14.47 6.78 1.26
CA HIS A 145 -15.87 6.70 1.69
C HIS A 145 -16.03 5.79 2.92
N SER A 146 -14.95 5.24 3.45
CA SER A 146 -14.96 4.31 4.58
C SER A 146 -15.01 5.05 5.92
N PRO A 147 -16.06 4.85 6.74
CA PRO A 147 -16.07 5.36 8.10
C PRO A 147 -14.92 4.83 8.95
N ASP A 148 -14.53 3.56 8.75
CA ASP A 148 -13.43 2.95 9.51
C ASP A 148 -12.08 3.62 9.18
N PHE A 149 -11.84 3.98 7.92
CA PHE A 149 -10.64 4.72 7.55
C PHE A 149 -10.68 6.16 8.08
N VAL A 150 -11.83 6.84 7.99
CA VAL A 150 -12.03 8.19 8.55
C VAL A 150 -11.77 8.20 10.06
N ASN A 151 -12.25 7.18 10.80
CA ASN A 151 -12.03 7.06 12.24
C ASN A 151 -10.55 6.84 12.62
N ALA A 152 -9.71 6.42 11.68
CA ALA A 152 -8.27 6.27 11.88
C ALA A 152 -7.47 7.58 11.68
N LEU A 153 -8.14 8.64 11.19
CA LEU A 153 -7.50 9.92 10.88
C LEU A 153 -7.72 10.95 11.99
N GLN A 154 -6.83 11.95 12.06
CA GLN A 154 -6.99 13.08 12.96
C GLN A 154 -7.91 14.14 12.31
N PRO A 155 -8.67 14.93 13.11
CA PRO A 155 -9.58 15.96 12.56
C PRO A 155 -8.89 17.02 11.70
N ASP A 156 -7.60 17.26 11.90
CA ASP A 156 -6.83 18.21 11.11
C ASP A 156 -6.31 17.65 9.78
N GLU A 157 -6.36 16.33 9.61
CA GLU A 157 -6.07 15.61 8.36
C GLU A 157 -7.29 15.50 7.45
N LEU A 158 -8.52 15.75 7.98
CA LEU A 158 -9.77 15.52 7.29
C LEU A 158 -10.33 16.76 6.62
N PHE A 159 -10.77 16.60 5.37
CA PHE A 159 -11.50 17.58 4.60
C PHE A 159 -12.82 16.98 4.11
N TRP A 160 -13.90 17.65 4.46
CA TRP A 160 -15.24 17.27 4.05
C TRP A 160 -15.62 17.97 2.73
N LEU A 161 -15.97 17.18 1.72
CA LEU A 161 -16.41 17.69 0.43
C LEU A 161 -17.94 17.53 0.31
N GLN A 162 -18.65 18.64 0.11
CA GLN A 162 -20.10 18.63 -0.05
C GLN A 162 -20.48 19.30 -1.37
N LYS A 163 -21.28 18.60 -2.17
CA LYS A 163 -21.86 19.16 -3.40
C LYS A 163 -23.23 19.77 -3.11
N SER A 164 -23.42 21.05 -3.46
CA SER A 164 -24.69 21.77 -3.35
C SER A 164 -24.86 22.69 -4.55
N ASN A 165 -26.03 22.65 -5.19
CA ASN A 165 -26.37 23.51 -6.33
C ASN A 165 -25.32 23.54 -7.46
N GLY A 166 -24.72 22.40 -7.77
CA GLY A 166 -23.70 22.27 -8.83
C GLY A 166 -22.29 22.69 -8.45
N ALA A 167 -22.07 23.25 -7.27
CA ALA A 167 -20.77 23.63 -6.73
C ALA A 167 -20.33 22.65 -5.63
N THR A 168 -19.01 22.41 -5.49
CA THR A 168 -18.45 21.64 -4.39
C THR A 168 -17.79 22.61 -3.41
N THR A 169 -18.17 22.47 -2.13
CA THR A 169 -17.52 23.18 -1.01
C THR A 169 -16.63 22.23 -0.26
N ILE A 170 -15.49 22.75 0.24
CA ILE A 170 -14.52 22.01 1.06
C ILE A 170 -14.48 22.66 2.43
N ARG A 171 -14.55 21.84 3.48
CA ARG A 171 -14.42 22.28 4.87
C ARG A 171 -13.42 21.39 5.58
N LYS A 172 -12.59 21.97 6.43
CA LYS A 172 -11.68 21.21 7.29
C LYS A 172 -12.45 20.73 8.53
N ALA A 173 -12.34 19.45 8.87
CA ALA A 173 -13.09 18.88 10.00
C ALA A 173 -12.70 19.52 11.33
N SER A 174 -11.44 19.87 11.52
CA SER A 174 -10.98 20.57 12.74
C SER A 174 -11.56 21.97 12.94
N GLU A 175 -12.14 22.60 11.91
CA GLU A 175 -12.76 23.92 11.94
C GLU A 175 -14.29 23.85 12.04
N ASP A 176 -14.89 22.67 11.85
CA ASP A 176 -16.34 22.46 11.88
C ASP A 176 -16.78 22.01 13.29
N ALA A 177 -17.64 22.84 13.92
CA ALA A 177 -18.13 22.59 15.29
C ALA A 177 -19.03 21.33 15.38
N THR A 178 -19.64 20.89 14.27
CA THR A 178 -20.51 19.72 14.22
C THR A 178 -19.74 18.40 14.14
N ILE A 179 -18.49 18.45 13.70
CA ILE A 179 -17.63 17.25 13.55
C ILE A 179 -16.77 17.03 14.81
N LYS A 180 -16.59 18.09 15.62
CA LYS A 180 -15.81 18.03 16.88
C LYS A 180 -16.59 17.39 18.06
N ALA A 181 -17.87 17.13 17.92
CA ALA A 181 -18.73 16.52 18.93
C ALA A 181 -18.84 15.00 18.73
#